data_24ca8d045e26401d5fcdbbebd34a2b20
#
_entry.id   24ca8d045e26401d5fcdbbebd34a2b20
#
_cell.length_a   1.000
_cell.length_b   1.000
_cell.length_c   1.000
_cell.angle_alpha   90.00
_cell.angle_beta   90.00
_cell.angle_gamma   90.00
#
_symmetry.space_group_name_H-M   'P 1'
#
loop_
_entity.id
_entity.type
_entity.pdbx_description
1 polymer ?
#
loop_
_entity_poly.entity_id
_entity_poly.type
_entity_poly.pdbx_seq_one_letter_code
_entity_poly.pdbx_strand_id
1 'polypeptide(L)'
;MSMEKHPLHLKIPELQKSEEVESAVEKQERLTHEKIPNNPNERIDAYMDRLENIFLNPNERVRERNLEMVKDKIYDNLLIKKENFPESYFELQKRVAREQGHGDIEITTDMRDQMMNVAIEDQKHSLDQWTDYLTSEDAVYPAWFKYYAWSQIIKLSQFDKERGEFKKRTDSTVAPYPDIYREPLAELCDLYEKVKEDNKALKDDEVKRLFSERFPSAYAELIQKSLASQIENQEEIKGEWIKYEQGDMRQAEKLYESLEGKGTGWCTAGKSTAKTQVEQGDFYVYYTNDSEDKPTQPRLAIRMNGQNKIGEIRGILPHQNVESMMQDVLDRKLNTFGDAGDIYREKSYDMQRLTKIEEKTKSNQELSKEDLIFLYEINNKIEGFGYDKDPRIEEIRSQRNMKSDCAVMFDCKEEEIAIGNPDDITETTKLFSFEKDNIDYSILSKLKPDMKVYEKLPNKPIEFKNPKQLNYEELSKERSGVETKILNPDMMNIDLEKAKTFIPDLGQFNGKPLYEVMKYITETYGDKYTLPGLEYRDFIIKNPDKLPQLKDDNYYFFPGSVFRGSSGRWYVPYSHWRGDGFVRHILWLGYDWSSDCRLVLLEA
;
A
#
# COMPACT_ATOMS: atom_id res chain seq x y z
N MET A 1 53.75 37.92 -3.86
CA MET A 1 52.49 37.52 -3.20
C MET A 1 51.68 36.81 -4.27
N SER A 2 51.53 35.51 -4.15
CA SER A 2 50.63 34.75 -5.02
C SER A 2 49.21 35.20 -4.67
N MET A 3 48.51 35.87 -5.59
CA MET A 3 47.10 36.22 -5.41
C MET A 3 46.36 34.91 -5.16
N GLU A 4 45.77 34.75 -3.98
CA GLU A 4 44.88 33.62 -3.68
C GLU A 4 43.76 33.60 -4.72
N LYS A 5 43.58 32.44 -5.33
CA LYS A 5 42.52 32.28 -6.35
C LYS A 5 41.18 32.25 -5.65
N HIS A 6 40.21 33.01 -6.18
CA HIS A 6 38.84 32.97 -5.67
C HIS A 6 38.28 31.54 -5.69
N PRO A 7 37.61 31.05 -4.61
CA PRO A 7 37.11 29.65 -4.52
C PRO A 7 36.22 29.28 -5.70
N LEU A 8 35.35 30.15 -6.16
CA LEU A 8 34.50 29.90 -7.33
C LEU A 8 35.30 29.75 -8.61
N HIS A 9 36.41 30.46 -8.78
CA HIS A 9 37.26 30.28 -9.95
C HIS A 9 37.94 28.90 -9.94
N LEU A 10 38.25 28.34 -8.76
CA LEU A 10 38.77 26.98 -8.63
C LEU A 10 37.73 25.93 -8.93
N LYS A 11 36.49 26.14 -8.52
CA LYS A 11 35.39 25.15 -8.66
C LYS A 11 34.62 25.30 -9.99
N ILE A 12 34.50 26.52 -10.52
CA ILE A 12 33.80 26.85 -11.78
C ILE A 12 34.67 27.82 -12.59
N PRO A 13 35.76 27.36 -13.25
CA PRO A 13 36.72 28.22 -13.93
C PRO A 13 36.12 29.13 -15.02
N GLU A 14 35.07 28.68 -15.69
CA GLU A 14 34.42 29.41 -16.79
C GLU A 14 33.42 30.48 -16.31
N LEU A 15 33.08 30.52 -15.00
CA LEU A 15 32.11 31.46 -14.46
C LEU A 15 32.49 32.92 -14.77
N GLN A 16 33.76 33.25 -14.67
CA GLN A 16 34.28 34.62 -14.94
C GLN A 16 33.96 35.14 -16.35
N LYS A 17 33.64 34.23 -17.28
CA LYS A 17 33.32 34.54 -18.69
C LYS A 17 31.82 34.48 -18.97
N SER A 18 30.99 34.20 -17.97
CA SER A 18 29.55 34.09 -18.17
C SER A 18 28.92 35.46 -18.42
N GLU A 19 27.77 35.45 -19.11
CA GLU A 19 27.02 36.68 -19.41
C GLU A 19 26.57 37.40 -18.13
N GLU A 20 26.28 36.66 -17.07
CA GLU A 20 25.87 37.21 -15.77
C GLU A 20 27.01 38.00 -15.13
N VAL A 21 28.23 37.45 -15.14
CA VAL A 21 29.43 38.13 -14.62
C VAL A 21 29.77 39.34 -15.49
N GLU A 22 29.75 39.23 -16.82
CA GLU A 22 29.96 40.35 -17.71
C GLU A 22 28.97 41.49 -17.44
N SER A 23 27.69 41.18 -17.35
CA SER A 23 26.63 42.14 -17.01
C SER A 23 26.81 42.78 -15.63
N ALA A 24 27.36 42.02 -14.64
CA ALA A 24 27.66 42.59 -13.32
C ALA A 24 28.83 43.59 -13.38
N VAL A 25 29.90 43.18 -14.04
CA VAL A 25 31.08 44.04 -14.25
C VAL A 25 30.69 45.36 -14.94
N GLU A 26 30.01 45.27 -16.11
CA GLU A 26 29.56 46.47 -16.82
C GLU A 26 28.66 47.40 -15.99
N LYS A 27 27.79 46.81 -15.17
CA LYS A 27 26.92 47.58 -14.28
C LYS A 27 27.73 48.30 -13.19
N GLN A 28 28.68 47.59 -12.57
CA GLN A 28 29.52 48.16 -11.52
C GLN A 28 30.43 49.25 -12.08
N GLU A 29 31.09 49.04 -13.24
CA GLU A 29 31.87 50.06 -13.92
C GLU A 29 31.07 51.34 -14.25
N ARG A 30 29.80 51.16 -14.65
CA ARG A 30 28.90 52.33 -14.89
C ARG A 30 28.55 53.09 -13.62
N LEU A 31 28.42 52.38 -12.47
CA LEU A 31 28.06 53.01 -11.19
C LEU A 31 29.25 53.68 -10.51
N THR A 32 30.43 53.05 -10.57
CA THR A 32 31.64 53.54 -9.89
C THR A 32 32.49 54.47 -10.76
N HIS A 33 32.29 54.44 -12.08
CA HIS A 33 33.14 55.09 -13.09
C HIS A 33 34.61 54.59 -13.09
N GLU A 34 34.85 53.41 -12.47
CA GLU A 34 36.15 52.74 -12.43
C GLU A 34 36.09 51.43 -13.23
N LYS A 35 37.18 51.13 -13.96
CA LYS A 35 37.27 49.87 -14.70
C LYS A 35 37.68 48.73 -13.77
N ILE A 36 36.94 47.62 -13.85
CA ILE A 36 37.29 46.39 -13.16
C ILE A 36 38.39 45.68 -13.99
N PRO A 37 39.53 45.34 -13.37
CA PRO A 37 40.58 44.60 -14.06
C PRO A 37 40.08 43.30 -14.65
N ASN A 38 40.64 42.88 -15.79
CA ASN A 38 40.31 41.61 -16.42
C ASN A 38 40.98 40.43 -15.68
N ASN A 39 40.64 40.30 -14.40
CA ASN A 39 41.14 39.34 -13.45
C ASN A 39 39.96 38.49 -12.97
N PRO A 40 40.05 37.14 -13.04
CA PRO A 40 38.98 36.25 -12.63
C PRO A 40 38.40 36.52 -11.23
N ASN A 41 39.26 36.86 -10.25
CA ASN A 41 38.81 37.10 -8.88
C ASN A 41 37.93 38.35 -8.80
N GLU A 42 38.43 39.49 -9.33
CA GLU A 42 37.71 40.75 -9.26
C GLU A 42 36.39 40.75 -10.05
N ARG A 43 36.35 40.03 -11.18
CA ARG A 43 35.12 39.86 -11.96
C ARG A 43 34.09 39.04 -11.23
N ILE A 44 34.52 37.95 -10.55
CA ILE A 44 33.64 37.11 -9.72
C ILE A 44 33.17 37.89 -8.48
N ASP A 45 34.07 38.66 -7.82
CA ASP A 45 33.70 39.50 -6.69
C ASP A 45 32.62 40.52 -7.07
N ALA A 46 32.78 41.22 -8.23
CA ALA A 46 31.75 42.13 -8.74
C ALA A 46 30.38 41.46 -8.93
N TYR A 47 30.40 40.20 -9.34
CA TYR A 47 29.15 39.42 -9.46
C TYR A 47 28.57 39.05 -8.09
N MET A 48 29.39 38.63 -7.15
CA MET A 48 28.94 38.30 -5.78
C MET A 48 28.37 39.55 -5.09
N ASP A 49 29.04 40.70 -5.18
CA ASP A 49 28.54 41.97 -4.67
C ASP A 49 27.17 42.35 -5.26
N ARG A 50 26.98 42.07 -6.55
CA ARG A 50 25.68 42.30 -7.20
C ARG A 50 24.60 41.39 -6.63
N LEU A 51 24.87 40.10 -6.40
CA LEU A 51 23.93 39.18 -5.82
C LEU A 51 23.58 39.55 -4.38
N GLU A 52 24.58 39.95 -3.58
CA GLU A 52 24.34 40.44 -2.23
C GLU A 52 23.46 41.70 -2.23
N ASN A 53 23.71 42.64 -3.11
CA ASN A 53 22.88 43.85 -3.26
C ASN A 53 21.43 43.53 -3.70
N ILE A 54 21.20 42.43 -4.39
CA ILE A 54 19.84 41.98 -4.77
C ILE A 54 19.15 41.36 -3.58
N PHE A 55 19.78 40.38 -2.90
CA PHE A 55 19.18 39.55 -1.89
C PHE A 55 19.27 40.08 -0.46
N LEU A 56 20.29 40.87 -0.14
CA LEU A 56 20.52 41.46 1.19
C LEU A 56 20.27 42.97 1.20
N ASN A 57 19.44 43.49 0.29
CA ASN A 57 19.11 44.90 0.24
C ASN A 57 18.51 45.34 1.58
N PRO A 58 19.02 46.44 2.22
CA PRO A 58 18.51 46.88 3.51
C PRO A 58 17.05 47.36 3.46
N ASN A 59 16.54 47.73 2.28
CA ASN A 59 15.13 48.03 2.10
C ASN A 59 14.34 46.74 1.82
N GLU A 60 13.54 46.32 2.78
CA GLU A 60 12.74 45.09 2.75
C GLU A 60 11.84 44.98 1.49
N ARG A 61 11.12 46.03 1.13
CA ARG A 61 10.26 46.04 -0.07
C ARG A 61 11.05 45.86 -1.36
N VAL A 62 12.28 46.39 -1.42
CA VAL A 62 13.15 46.20 -2.59
C VAL A 62 13.67 44.80 -2.63
N ARG A 63 14.03 44.24 -1.48
CA ARG A 63 14.49 42.84 -1.33
C ARG A 63 13.42 41.88 -1.75
N GLU A 64 12.18 41.99 -1.23
CA GLU A 64 11.04 41.15 -1.60
C GLU A 64 10.75 41.20 -3.11
N ARG A 65 10.65 42.38 -3.69
CA ARG A 65 10.43 42.54 -5.13
C ARG A 65 11.54 41.89 -5.97
N ASN A 66 12.81 42.08 -5.55
CA ASN A 66 13.94 41.49 -6.25
C ASN A 66 13.87 39.96 -6.18
N LEU A 67 13.51 39.42 -5.01
CA LEU A 67 13.36 37.98 -4.79
C LEU A 67 12.24 37.37 -5.66
N GLU A 68 11.07 38.03 -5.73
CA GLU A 68 9.97 37.62 -6.64
C GLU A 68 10.44 37.57 -8.10
N MET A 69 11.10 38.63 -8.59
CA MET A 69 11.62 38.68 -9.97
C MET A 69 12.63 37.58 -10.28
N VAL A 70 13.43 37.20 -9.27
CA VAL A 70 14.39 36.09 -9.42
C VAL A 70 13.67 34.76 -9.42
N LYS A 71 12.70 34.57 -8.51
CA LYS A 71 11.86 33.34 -8.46
C LYS A 71 11.11 33.10 -9.78
N ASP A 72 10.51 34.12 -10.37
CA ASP A 72 9.84 34.02 -11.67
C ASP A 72 10.78 33.48 -12.75
N LYS A 73 12.00 34.01 -12.83
CA LYS A 73 13.02 33.52 -13.78
C LYS A 73 13.47 32.10 -13.48
N ILE A 74 13.57 31.73 -12.20
CA ILE A 74 13.89 30.36 -11.76
C ILE A 74 12.81 29.41 -12.25
N TYR A 75 11.53 29.76 -12.08
CA TYR A 75 10.41 28.92 -12.50
C TYR A 75 10.36 28.75 -14.02
N ASP A 76 10.52 29.84 -14.78
CA ASP A 76 10.52 29.80 -16.25
C ASP A 76 11.58 28.84 -16.83
N ASN A 77 12.75 28.75 -16.15
CA ASN A 77 13.90 28.01 -16.66
C ASN A 77 14.08 26.63 -16.05
N LEU A 78 13.60 26.39 -14.83
CA LEU A 78 13.94 25.19 -14.07
C LEU A 78 12.75 24.26 -13.80
N LEU A 79 11.49 24.75 -13.86
CA LEU A 79 10.34 23.87 -13.72
C LEU A 79 10.14 22.99 -14.96
N ILE A 80 9.74 21.73 -14.72
CA ILE A 80 9.38 20.84 -15.82
C ILE A 80 8.15 21.39 -16.55
N LYS A 81 8.22 21.41 -17.88
CA LYS A 81 7.09 21.81 -18.72
C LYS A 81 6.16 20.62 -18.98
N LYS A 82 4.86 20.88 -19.11
CA LYS A 82 3.85 19.81 -19.29
C LYS A 82 4.17 18.90 -20.49
N GLU A 83 4.72 19.45 -21.58
CA GLU A 83 5.15 18.71 -22.75
C GLU A 83 6.35 17.77 -22.53
N ASN A 84 7.12 17.97 -21.47
CA ASN A 84 8.32 17.20 -21.16
C ASN A 84 8.05 16.05 -20.16
N PHE A 85 6.80 15.89 -19.68
CA PHE A 85 6.47 14.77 -18.80
C PHE A 85 6.61 13.44 -19.51
N PRO A 86 7.47 12.53 -19.02
CA PRO A 86 7.67 11.24 -19.64
C PRO A 86 6.48 10.31 -19.38
N GLU A 87 6.09 9.50 -20.35
CA GLU A 87 5.01 8.50 -20.19
C GLU A 87 5.34 7.51 -19.06
N SER A 88 6.61 7.22 -18.83
CA SER A 88 7.06 6.36 -17.74
C SER A 88 6.64 6.87 -16.34
N TYR A 89 6.39 8.17 -16.16
CA TYR A 89 5.84 8.72 -14.92
C TYR A 89 4.43 8.20 -14.66
N PHE A 90 3.57 8.23 -15.67
CA PHE A 90 2.18 7.77 -15.54
C PHE A 90 2.12 6.24 -15.40
N GLU A 91 2.98 5.52 -16.13
CA GLU A 91 3.09 4.06 -15.97
C GLU A 91 3.59 3.66 -14.58
N LEU A 92 4.49 4.46 -13.98
CA LEU A 92 4.89 4.27 -12.59
C LEU A 92 3.69 4.44 -11.63
N GLN A 93 2.85 5.47 -11.83
CA GLN A 93 1.68 5.69 -10.99
C GLN A 93 0.66 4.54 -11.10
N LYS A 94 0.41 4.02 -12.30
CA LYS A 94 -0.42 2.82 -12.50
C LYS A 94 0.16 1.61 -11.77
N ARG A 95 1.48 1.40 -11.88
CA ARG A 95 2.14 0.30 -11.18
C ARG A 95 2.01 0.42 -9.66
N VAL A 96 2.25 1.61 -9.09
CA VAL A 96 2.11 1.85 -7.65
C VAL A 96 0.67 1.59 -7.20
N ALA A 97 -0.34 2.06 -7.93
CA ALA A 97 -1.74 1.79 -7.63
C ALA A 97 -2.05 0.28 -7.65
N ARG A 98 -1.51 -0.45 -8.64
CA ARG A 98 -1.66 -1.90 -8.75
C ARG A 98 -0.97 -2.63 -7.59
N GLU A 99 0.27 -2.26 -7.23
CA GLU A 99 1.01 -2.82 -6.09
C GLU A 99 0.30 -2.56 -4.75
N GLN A 100 -0.44 -1.48 -4.64
CA GLN A 100 -1.28 -1.14 -3.49
C GLN A 100 -2.66 -1.82 -3.51
N GLY A 101 -2.95 -2.67 -4.50
CA GLY A 101 -4.22 -3.41 -4.59
C GLY A 101 -5.41 -2.58 -5.05
N HIS A 102 -5.18 -1.42 -5.67
CA HIS A 102 -6.25 -0.60 -6.28
C HIS A 102 -6.64 -1.07 -7.69
N GLY A 103 -5.98 -2.13 -8.20
CA GLY A 103 -6.23 -2.66 -9.53
C GLY A 103 -5.63 -1.82 -10.65
N ASP A 104 -6.06 -2.11 -11.88
CA ASP A 104 -5.65 -1.34 -13.06
C ASP A 104 -6.47 -0.06 -13.15
N ILE A 105 -5.84 1.07 -12.85
CA ILE A 105 -6.46 2.39 -12.98
C ILE A 105 -6.27 2.95 -14.39
N GLU A 106 -7.33 3.49 -14.97
CA GLU A 106 -7.22 4.35 -16.15
C GLU A 106 -6.94 5.78 -15.72
N ILE A 107 -5.80 6.32 -16.15
CA ILE A 107 -5.46 7.72 -15.91
C ILE A 107 -6.08 8.56 -17.04
N THR A 108 -7.18 9.24 -16.75
CA THR A 108 -7.85 10.13 -17.69
C THR A 108 -7.00 11.38 -17.97
N THR A 109 -7.37 12.13 -19.02
CA THR A 109 -6.67 13.39 -19.37
C THR A 109 -6.70 14.39 -18.20
N ASP A 110 -7.84 14.53 -17.52
CA ASP A 110 -7.97 15.42 -16.36
C ASP A 110 -7.09 14.97 -15.19
N MET A 111 -7.01 13.67 -14.92
CA MET A 111 -6.11 13.11 -13.92
C MET A 111 -4.64 13.36 -14.28
N ARG A 112 -4.26 13.22 -15.56
CA ARG A 112 -2.91 13.56 -16.05
C ARG A 112 -2.58 15.02 -15.76
N ASP A 113 -3.48 15.93 -16.10
CA ASP A 113 -3.29 17.36 -15.86
C ASP A 113 -3.14 17.69 -14.37
N GLN A 114 -3.95 17.07 -13.51
CA GLN A 114 -3.83 17.23 -12.06
C GLN A 114 -2.49 16.70 -11.54
N MET A 115 -2.07 15.50 -11.96
CA MET A 115 -0.79 14.90 -11.57
C MET A 115 0.40 15.75 -12.02
N MET A 116 0.36 16.28 -13.24
CA MET A 116 1.40 17.18 -13.74
C MET A 116 1.46 18.48 -12.94
N ASN A 117 0.30 19.09 -12.64
CA ASN A 117 0.26 20.31 -11.85
C ASN A 117 0.81 20.10 -10.43
N VAL A 118 0.47 18.98 -9.76
CA VAL A 118 1.03 18.63 -8.45
C VAL A 118 2.54 18.51 -8.52
N ALA A 119 3.07 17.79 -9.51
CA ALA A 119 4.51 17.62 -9.66
C ALA A 119 5.26 18.93 -9.98
N ILE A 120 4.65 19.83 -10.74
CA ILE A 120 5.20 21.18 -11.01
C ILE A 120 5.22 22.00 -9.72
N GLU A 121 4.15 22.00 -8.93
CA GLU A 121 4.11 22.70 -7.65
C GLU A 121 5.12 22.12 -6.64
N ASP A 122 5.31 20.79 -6.59
CA ASP A 122 6.34 20.16 -5.76
C ASP A 122 7.76 20.63 -6.16
N GLN A 123 8.04 20.75 -7.47
CA GLN A 123 9.31 21.29 -7.93
C GLN A 123 9.47 22.76 -7.55
N LYS A 124 8.42 23.56 -7.71
CA LYS A 124 8.41 24.96 -7.35
C LYS A 124 8.71 25.15 -5.85
N HIS A 125 8.02 24.40 -4.99
CA HIS A 125 8.26 24.44 -3.56
C HIS A 125 9.68 24.10 -3.17
N SER A 126 10.25 23.04 -3.75
CA SER A 126 11.63 22.66 -3.46
C SER A 126 12.64 23.75 -3.89
N LEU A 127 12.39 24.46 -5.00
CA LEU A 127 13.18 25.61 -5.41
C LEU A 127 13.00 26.81 -4.47
N ASP A 128 11.77 27.09 -4.03
CA ASP A 128 11.47 28.15 -3.07
C ASP A 128 12.21 27.92 -1.76
N GLN A 129 12.19 26.70 -1.23
CA GLN A 129 12.92 26.36 -0.02
C GLN A 129 14.42 26.67 -0.13
N TRP A 130 15.07 26.24 -1.20
CA TRP A 130 16.48 26.54 -1.41
C TRP A 130 16.73 28.04 -1.56
N THR A 131 15.88 28.74 -2.32
CA THR A 131 16.02 30.19 -2.54
C THR A 131 15.82 30.94 -1.22
N ASP A 132 14.74 30.64 -0.49
CA ASP A 132 14.42 31.30 0.76
C ASP A 132 15.45 31.00 1.85
N TYR A 133 15.91 29.74 1.97
CA TYR A 133 16.97 29.38 2.90
C TYR A 133 18.27 30.12 2.61
N LEU A 134 18.80 30.03 1.37
CA LEU A 134 20.07 30.64 1.02
C LEU A 134 20.06 32.17 1.08
N THR A 135 18.88 32.80 0.98
CA THR A 135 18.72 34.27 1.10
C THR A 135 18.32 34.73 2.51
N SER A 136 18.03 33.77 3.42
CA SER A 136 17.69 34.07 4.82
C SER A 136 18.92 34.41 5.67
N GLU A 137 18.65 34.97 6.86
CA GLU A 137 19.66 35.21 7.89
C GLU A 137 20.18 33.92 8.53
N ASP A 138 19.40 32.82 8.46
CA ASP A 138 19.77 31.49 8.99
C ASP A 138 20.93 30.87 8.20
N ALA A 139 21.05 31.17 6.91
CA ALA A 139 22.12 30.65 6.07
C ALA A 139 23.38 31.53 6.19
N VAL A 140 24.10 31.41 7.30
CA VAL A 140 25.35 32.14 7.58
C VAL A 140 26.50 31.55 6.77
N TYR A 141 26.39 31.58 5.44
CA TYR A 141 27.43 31.14 4.51
C TYR A 141 27.99 32.32 3.72
N PRO A 142 29.27 32.27 3.30
CA PRO A 142 29.81 33.23 2.36
C PRO A 142 29.02 33.25 1.04
N ALA A 143 28.85 34.40 0.43
CA ALA A 143 28.09 34.55 -0.82
C ALA A 143 28.54 33.58 -1.93
N TRP A 144 29.85 33.38 -2.05
CA TRP A 144 30.42 32.46 -3.03
C TRP A 144 29.96 31.01 -2.80
N PHE A 145 29.81 30.54 -1.53
CA PHE A 145 29.36 29.18 -1.23
C PHE A 145 27.85 29.05 -1.48
N LYS A 146 27.05 30.07 -1.09
CA LYS A 146 25.61 30.12 -1.40
C LYS A 146 25.37 29.95 -2.91
N TYR A 147 26.08 30.70 -3.73
CA TYR A 147 26.00 30.59 -5.18
C TYR A 147 26.49 29.24 -5.68
N TYR A 148 27.59 28.71 -5.17
CA TYR A 148 28.12 27.42 -5.55
C TYR A 148 27.13 26.30 -5.26
N ALA A 149 26.62 26.21 -4.02
CA ALA A 149 25.62 25.23 -3.63
C ALA A 149 24.39 25.29 -4.54
N TRP A 150 23.80 26.48 -4.72
CA TRP A 150 22.69 26.69 -5.65
C TRP A 150 23.00 26.17 -7.06
N SER A 151 24.12 26.54 -7.63
CA SER A 151 24.54 26.16 -8.98
C SER A 151 24.70 24.65 -9.17
N GLN A 152 24.89 23.91 -8.10
CA GLN A 152 24.99 22.44 -8.12
C GLN A 152 23.63 21.81 -7.89
N ILE A 153 22.86 22.28 -6.89
CA ILE A 153 21.54 21.72 -6.51
C ILE A 153 20.56 21.75 -7.67
N ILE A 154 20.52 22.82 -8.47
CA ILE A 154 19.62 22.91 -9.63
C ILE A 154 19.89 21.85 -10.71
N LYS A 155 21.01 21.13 -10.66
CA LYS A 155 21.37 20.03 -11.59
C LYS A 155 21.05 18.64 -11.03
N LEU A 156 20.49 18.58 -9.80
CA LEU A 156 20.28 17.34 -9.07
C LEU A 156 18.79 17.08 -8.87
N SER A 157 18.44 15.80 -8.82
CA SER A 157 17.19 15.29 -8.33
C SER A 157 17.34 14.88 -6.85
N GLN A 158 16.31 14.33 -6.24
CA GLN A 158 16.33 13.90 -4.86
C GLN A 158 17.49 12.96 -4.52
N PHE A 159 17.91 12.99 -3.26
CA PHE A 159 18.91 12.08 -2.71
C PHE A 159 18.33 10.66 -2.59
N ASP A 160 19.03 9.70 -3.19
CA ASP A 160 18.70 8.29 -3.08
C ASP A 160 19.38 7.72 -1.83
N LYS A 161 18.60 7.52 -0.76
CA LYS A 161 19.12 7.06 0.55
C LYS A 161 19.69 5.65 0.50
N GLU A 162 19.17 4.76 -0.38
CA GLU A 162 19.65 3.39 -0.51
C GLU A 162 21.01 3.34 -1.21
N ARG A 163 21.18 4.15 -2.25
CA ARG A 163 22.42 4.22 -3.02
C ARG A 163 23.43 5.22 -2.46
N GLY A 164 22.96 6.14 -1.62
CA GLY A 164 23.79 7.19 -1.05
C GLY A 164 24.27 8.21 -2.08
N GLU A 165 23.48 8.48 -3.11
CA GLU A 165 23.87 9.38 -4.20
C GLU A 165 22.71 10.27 -4.67
N PHE A 166 23.04 11.39 -5.31
CA PHE A 166 22.08 12.23 -6.00
C PHE A 166 21.96 11.80 -7.46
N LYS A 167 20.72 11.67 -7.94
CA LYS A 167 20.45 11.47 -9.36
C LYS A 167 20.62 12.79 -10.14
N LYS A 168 21.17 12.70 -11.35
CA LYS A 168 21.28 13.86 -12.23
C LYS A 168 19.91 14.26 -12.76
N ARG A 169 19.62 15.56 -12.78
CA ARG A 169 18.41 16.11 -13.38
C ARG A 169 18.53 16.29 -14.89
N THR A 170 17.42 16.12 -15.58
CA THR A 170 17.22 16.37 -17.01
C THR A 170 15.92 17.16 -17.20
N ASP A 171 15.64 17.66 -18.38
CA ASP A 171 14.42 18.43 -18.71
C ASP A 171 13.13 17.62 -18.51
N SER A 172 13.22 16.29 -18.48
CA SER A 172 12.11 15.36 -18.24
C SER A 172 12.06 14.82 -16.80
N THR A 173 12.87 15.36 -15.88
CA THR A 173 12.86 14.93 -14.48
C THR A 173 11.66 15.49 -13.76
N VAL A 174 10.73 14.60 -13.34
CA VAL A 174 9.50 14.97 -12.63
C VAL A 174 9.73 15.19 -11.14
N ALA A 175 10.67 14.47 -10.52
CA ALA A 175 10.94 14.56 -9.09
C ALA A 175 11.28 16.00 -8.64
N PRO A 176 10.96 16.40 -7.39
CA PRO A 176 11.38 17.66 -6.80
C PRO A 176 12.90 17.84 -6.80
N TYR A 177 13.37 19.04 -6.48
CA TYR A 177 14.77 19.32 -6.21
C TYR A 177 15.18 18.71 -4.85
N PRO A 178 16.50 18.51 -4.58
CA PRO A 178 16.96 17.91 -3.34
C PRO A 178 16.45 18.62 -2.08
N ASP A 179 16.21 17.86 -1.04
CA ASP A 179 15.95 18.41 0.29
C ASP A 179 17.18 19.11 0.85
N ILE A 180 16.96 20.07 1.77
CA ILE A 180 18.04 20.79 2.44
C ILE A 180 18.48 20.02 3.67
N TYR A 181 19.66 19.43 3.62
CA TYR A 181 20.34 18.85 4.79
C TYR A 181 21.28 19.90 5.37
N ARG A 182 20.77 20.73 6.31
CA ARG A 182 21.46 21.93 6.81
C ARG A 182 22.81 21.62 7.44
N GLU A 183 22.87 20.61 8.31
CA GLU A 183 24.08 20.21 9.01
C GLU A 183 25.18 19.70 8.04
N PRO A 184 24.92 18.73 7.14
CA PRO A 184 25.86 18.34 6.09
C PRO A 184 26.28 19.50 5.17
N LEU A 185 25.37 20.42 4.89
CA LEU A 185 25.70 21.60 4.05
C LEU A 185 26.64 22.56 4.78
N ALA A 186 26.44 22.79 6.08
CA ALA A 186 27.32 23.61 6.92
C ALA A 186 28.70 22.97 7.04
N GLU A 187 28.77 21.65 7.30
CA GLU A 187 30.03 20.91 7.36
C GLU A 187 30.81 21.00 6.05
N LEU A 188 30.13 20.93 4.91
CA LEU A 188 30.76 21.09 3.60
C LEU A 188 31.31 22.51 3.40
N CYS A 189 30.59 23.53 3.86
CA CYS A 189 31.05 24.91 3.83
C CYS A 189 32.32 25.10 4.66
N ASP A 190 32.28 24.64 5.90
CA ASP A 190 33.44 24.71 6.84
C ASP A 190 34.67 23.99 6.29
N LEU A 191 34.48 22.85 5.66
CA LEU A 191 35.56 22.12 5.00
C LEU A 191 36.24 22.94 3.90
N TYR A 192 35.43 23.62 3.08
CA TYR A 192 35.96 24.45 2.00
C TYR A 192 36.65 25.75 2.53
N GLU A 193 36.12 26.35 3.58
CA GLU A 193 36.75 27.54 4.22
C GLU A 193 38.07 27.14 4.91
N LYS A 194 38.13 26.03 5.63
CA LYS A 194 39.38 25.50 6.25
C LYS A 194 40.49 25.30 5.22
N VAL A 195 40.16 24.78 4.04
CA VAL A 195 41.14 24.57 2.97
C VAL A 195 41.62 25.91 2.39
N LYS A 196 40.75 26.92 2.36
CA LYS A 196 41.08 28.26 1.90
C LYS A 196 42.06 28.96 2.88
N GLU A 197 41.80 28.86 4.18
CA GLU A 197 42.58 29.56 5.22
C GLU A 197 43.93 28.89 5.51
N ASP A 198 44.00 27.58 5.51
CA ASP A 198 45.22 26.82 5.79
C ASP A 198 45.45 25.66 4.81
N ASN A 199 46.38 25.86 3.89
CA ASN A 199 46.84 24.77 3.01
C ASN A 199 47.38 23.53 3.77
N LYS A 200 47.66 23.62 5.10
CA LYS A 200 48.01 22.49 5.94
C LYS A 200 46.80 21.60 6.23
N ALA A 201 45.56 22.09 6.15
CA ALA A 201 44.34 21.28 6.25
C ALA A 201 44.32 20.19 5.16
N LEU A 202 44.95 20.41 4.00
CA LEU A 202 45.14 19.38 2.96
C LEU A 202 46.13 18.25 3.34
N LYS A 203 46.67 18.25 4.56
CA LYS A 203 47.43 17.10 5.07
C LYS A 203 46.55 16.01 5.66
N ASP A 204 45.30 16.35 5.96
CA ASP A 204 44.29 15.37 6.31
C ASP A 204 43.78 14.73 4.99
N ASP A 205 43.95 13.43 4.86
CA ASP A 205 43.61 12.69 3.64
C ASP A 205 42.09 12.71 3.39
N GLU A 206 41.27 12.74 4.42
CA GLU A 206 39.81 12.83 4.30
C GLU A 206 39.37 14.21 3.81
N VAL A 207 39.88 15.26 4.41
CA VAL A 207 39.61 16.66 4.00
C VAL A 207 40.04 16.88 2.56
N LYS A 208 41.24 16.39 2.19
CA LYS A 208 41.75 16.48 0.82
C LYS A 208 40.87 15.73 -0.17
N ARG A 209 40.40 14.54 0.18
CA ARG A 209 39.50 13.73 -0.66
C ARG A 209 38.17 14.46 -0.87
N LEU A 210 37.46 14.82 0.20
CA LEU A 210 36.17 15.53 0.12
C LEU A 210 36.28 16.86 -0.63
N PHE A 211 37.37 17.61 -0.43
CA PHE A 211 37.59 18.84 -1.17
C PHE A 211 37.83 18.63 -2.66
N SER A 212 38.50 17.54 -3.04
CA SER A 212 38.77 17.20 -4.44
C SER A 212 37.54 16.63 -5.15
N GLU A 213 36.59 16.07 -4.43
CA GLU A 213 35.36 15.53 -4.98
C GLU A 213 34.44 16.61 -5.54
N ARG A 214 33.48 16.18 -6.39
CA ARG A 214 32.42 17.04 -6.87
C ARG A 214 31.41 17.27 -5.75
N PHE A 215 30.81 18.47 -5.70
CA PHE A 215 29.80 18.84 -4.70
C PHE A 215 28.75 17.73 -4.43
N PRO A 216 28.11 17.12 -5.46
CA PRO A 216 27.11 16.09 -5.19
C PRO A 216 27.64 14.88 -4.40
N SER A 217 28.85 14.43 -4.70
CA SER A 217 29.46 13.27 -4.02
C SER A 217 29.85 13.59 -2.58
N ALA A 218 30.53 14.74 -2.36
CA ALA A 218 30.91 15.18 -1.03
C ALA A 218 29.69 15.45 -0.13
N TYR A 219 28.68 16.12 -0.67
CA TYR A 219 27.43 16.40 0.05
C TYR A 219 26.67 15.12 0.38
N ALA A 220 26.58 14.17 -0.58
CA ALA A 220 25.97 12.85 -0.37
C ALA A 220 26.65 12.05 0.74
N GLU A 221 27.99 12.05 0.78
CA GLU A 221 28.75 11.37 1.83
C GLU A 221 28.48 11.94 3.22
N LEU A 222 28.46 13.27 3.33
CA LEU A 222 28.16 13.94 4.60
C LEU A 222 26.72 13.66 5.07
N ILE A 223 25.76 13.63 4.13
CA ILE A 223 24.38 13.19 4.44
C ILE A 223 24.37 11.77 4.97
N GLN A 224 25.05 10.83 4.31
CA GLN A 224 25.11 9.45 4.78
C GLN A 224 25.73 9.33 6.17
N LYS A 225 26.82 10.06 6.45
CA LYS A 225 27.44 10.10 7.78
C LYS A 225 26.47 10.63 8.84
N SER A 226 25.78 11.73 8.55
CA SER A 226 24.78 12.30 9.46
C SER A 226 23.63 11.32 9.72
N LEU A 227 23.11 10.65 8.68
CA LEU A 227 22.07 9.62 8.83
C LEU A 227 22.58 8.39 9.60
N ALA A 228 23.82 7.93 9.36
CA ALA A 228 24.41 6.80 10.06
C ALA A 228 24.64 7.10 11.56
N SER A 229 25.12 8.31 11.89
CA SER A 229 25.29 8.72 13.28
C SER A 229 23.98 8.80 14.06
N GLN A 230 22.87 9.12 13.40
CA GLN A 230 21.53 9.06 13.99
C GLN A 230 21.06 7.61 14.24
N ILE A 231 21.57 6.63 13.48
CA ILE A 231 21.24 5.20 13.64
C ILE A 231 22.13 4.55 14.71
N GLU A 232 23.41 4.89 14.79
CA GLU A 232 24.36 4.33 15.77
C GLU A 232 24.08 4.81 17.20
N ASN A 233 23.63 6.03 17.38
CA ASN A 233 23.04 6.49 18.62
C ASN A 233 21.64 5.88 18.72
N GLN A 234 21.52 4.69 19.29
CA GLN A 234 20.25 4.02 19.66
C GLN A 234 19.48 4.83 20.73
N GLU A 235 19.41 6.12 20.60
CA GLU A 235 18.42 6.92 21.31
C GLU A 235 17.07 6.65 20.64
N GLU A 236 16.10 6.33 21.47
CA GLU A 236 14.68 6.19 21.07
C GLU A 236 14.32 7.33 20.12
N ILE A 237 13.88 7.01 18.89
CA ILE A 237 13.59 8.02 17.87
C ILE A 237 12.52 8.95 18.44
N LYS A 238 12.94 10.13 18.88
CA LYS A 238 12.04 11.12 19.47
C LYS A 238 11.23 11.78 18.38
N GLY A 239 9.94 11.83 18.60
CA GLY A 239 9.00 12.44 17.66
C GLY A 239 7.57 12.25 18.14
N GLU A 240 6.64 12.85 17.43
CA GLU A 240 5.23 12.73 17.77
C GLU A 240 4.33 12.56 16.55
N TRP A 241 3.15 11.94 16.80
CA TRP A 241 2.08 11.86 15.83
C TRP A 241 1.18 13.08 15.92
N ILE A 242 1.08 13.84 14.83
CA ILE A 242 0.12 14.93 14.71
C ILE A 242 -1.09 14.41 13.93
N LYS A 243 -2.28 14.57 14.51
CA LYS A 243 -3.56 14.25 13.90
C LYS A 243 -4.15 15.49 13.23
N TYR A 244 -4.63 15.33 12.01
CA TYR A 244 -5.42 16.31 11.27
C TYR A 244 -6.83 15.76 11.13
N GLU A 245 -7.81 16.39 11.76
CA GLU A 245 -9.17 15.87 11.88
C GLU A 245 -9.96 16.02 10.59
N GLN A 246 -10.73 14.99 10.27
CA GLN A 246 -11.61 14.96 9.10
C GLN A 246 -12.53 16.20 9.05
N GLY A 247 -12.56 16.87 7.90
CA GLY A 247 -13.45 18.01 7.64
C GLY A 247 -12.98 19.35 8.20
N ASP A 248 -11.90 19.43 8.97
CA ASP A 248 -11.35 20.72 9.42
C ASP A 248 -10.37 21.31 8.38
N MET A 249 -10.88 22.26 7.59
CA MET A 249 -10.11 22.91 6.53
C MET A 249 -8.91 23.75 7.04
N ARG A 250 -8.93 24.21 8.29
CA ARG A 250 -7.79 24.90 8.90
C ARG A 250 -6.66 23.92 9.22
N GLN A 251 -7.02 22.70 9.58
CA GLN A 251 -6.04 21.64 9.79
C GLN A 251 -5.48 21.12 8.46
N ALA A 252 -6.26 21.11 7.38
CA ALA A 252 -5.77 20.81 6.05
C ALA A 252 -4.71 21.83 5.57
N GLU A 253 -4.87 23.10 5.93
CA GLU A 253 -3.86 24.13 5.64
C GLU A 253 -2.58 23.92 6.46
N LYS A 254 -2.70 23.62 7.75
CA LYS A 254 -1.55 23.26 8.61
C LYS A 254 -0.82 22.02 8.12
N LEU A 255 -1.56 20.99 7.66
CA LEU A 255 -0.98 19.80 7.06
C LEU A 255 -0.14 20.17 5.83
N TYR A 256 -0.71 20.96 4.93
CA TYR A 256 0.01 21.46 3.76
C TYR A 256 1.29 22.20 4.15
N GLU A 257 1.19 23.22 5.03
CA GLU A 257 2.32 24.01 5.49
C GLU A 257 3.42 23.17 6.17
N SER A 258 3.04 22.13 6.92
CA SER A 258 3.99 21.25 7.62
C SER A 258 4.76 20.31 6.69
N LEU A 259 4.20 20.02 5.51
CA LEU A 259 4.79 19.14 4.49
C LEU A 259 5.43 19.92 3.34
N GLU A 260 5.12 21.20 3.24
CA GLU A 260 5.64 22.07 2.18
C GLU A 260 7.16 22.02 2.15
N GLY A 261 7.72 21.59 1.01
CA GLY A 261 9.15 21.49 0.75
C GLY A 261 9.92 20.52 1.65
N LYS A 262 9.27 19.55 2.25
CA LYS A 262 9.95 18.48 3.02
C LYS A 262 10.34 17.28 2.16
N GLY A 263 10.06 17.30 0.84
CA GLY A 263 10.44 16.24 -0.09
C GLY A 263 9.83 14.87 0.24
N THR A 264 8.65 14.84 0.83
CA THR A 264 7.98 13.61 1.24
C THR A 264 7.50 12.76 0.06
N GLY A 265 7.33 13.36 -1.12
CA GLY A 265 6.72 12.71 -2.29
C GLY A 265 5.23 12.40 -2.12
N TRP A 266 4.60 12.86 -1.04
CA TRP A 266 3.19 12.64 -0.78
C TRP A 266 2.34 13.67 -1.52
N CYS A 267 1.19 13.23 -2.07
CA CYS A 267 0.29 14.12 -2.79
C CYS A 267 -0.35 15.21 -1.90
N THR A 268 -0.25 15.08 -0.58
CA THR A 268 -0.64 16.11 0.40
C THR A 268 0.31 17.31 0.45
N ALA A 269 1.44 17.27 -0.25
CA ALA A 269 2.31 18.43 -0.45
C ALA A 269 1.66 19.54 -1.29
N GLY A 270 0.56 19.24 -2.03
CA GLY A 270 -0.27 20.24 -2.72
C GLY A 270 -1.46 20.68 -1.87
N LYS A 271 -1.74 22.00 -1.81
CA LYS A 271 -2.81 22.58 -0.96
C LYS A 271 -4.21 22.02 -1.28
N SER A 272 -4.54 21.83 -2.55
CA SER A 272 -5.84 21.24 -2.97
C SER A 272 -5.93 19.77 -2.58
N THR A 273 -4.85 19.04 -2.70
CA THR A 273 -4.79 17.61 -2.39
C THR A 273 -4.86 17.38 -0.88
N ALA A 274 -4.15 18.20 -0.08
CA ALA A 274 -4.24 18.14 1.38
C ALA A 274 -5.68 18.35 1.86
N LYS A 275 -6.43 19.30 1.26
CA LYS A 275 -7.84 19.52 1.54
C LYS A 275 -8.68 18.28 1.23
N THR A 276 -8.54 17.72 0.05
CA THR A 276 -9.28 16.51 -0.37
C THR A 276 -8.99 15.33 0.56
N GLN A 277 -7.74 15.13 0.98
CA GLN A 277 -7.38 14.04 1.89
C GLN A 277 -8.03 14.19 3.27
N VAL A 278 -8.00 15.41 3.84
CA VAL A 278 -8.61 15.69 5.15
C VAL A 278 -10.14 15.68 5.09
N GLU A 279 -10.75 16.00 3.94
CA GLU A 279 -12.19 15.84 3.73
C GLU A 279 -12.62 14.36 3.80
N GLN A 280 -11.81 13.45 3.25
CA GLN A 280 -12.14 12.03 3.15
C GLN A 280 -11.96 11.24 4.44
N GLY A 281 -11.07 11.70 5.34
CA GLY A 281 -10.80 10.99 6.61
C GLY A 281 -9.78 11.71 7.47
N ASP A 282 -9.59 11.21 8.69
CA ASP A 282 -8.51 11.64 9.55
C ASP A 282 -7.15 11.39 8.86
N PHE A 283 -6.21 12.29 9.06
CA PHE A 283 -4.87 12.16 8.52
C PHE A 283 -3.85 12.29 9.66
N TYR A 284 -2.89 11.37 9.72
CA TYR A 284 -1.85 11.35 10.76
C TYR A 284 -0.49 11.45 10.11
N VAL A 285 0.38 12.28 10.68
CA VAL A 285 1.79 12.36 10.29
C VAL A 285 2.67 12.19 11.52
N TYR A 286 3.68 11.34 11.41
CA TYR A 286 4.73 11.25 12.41
C TYR A 286 5.89 12.14 12.01
N TYR A 287 6.24 13.05 12.90
CA TYR A 287 7.38 13.95 12.74
C TYR A 287 8.46 13.56 13.74
N THR A 288 9.69 13.40 13.28
CA THR A 288 10.85 13.31 14.17
C THR A 288 11.29 14.73 14.58
N ASN A 289 11.87 14.82 15.77
CA ASN A 289 12.32 16.09 16.32
C ASN A 289 13.59 16.58 15.62
N ASP A 290 13.71 17.88 15.48
CA ASP A 290 14.93 18.57 15.04
C ASP A 290 15.90 18.78 16.22
N SER A 291 17.00 19.50 15.97
CA SER A 291 18.01 19.82 16.98
C SER A 291 17.50 20.70 18.15
N GLU A 292 16.34 21.34 17.98
CA GLU A 292 15.67 22.12 19.03
C GLU A 292 14.55 21.32 19.75
N ASP A 293 14.51 20.00 19.55
CA ASP A 293 13.51 19.07 20.09
C ASP A 293 12.06 19.38 19.63
N LYS A 294 11.91 19.94 18.41
CA LYS A 294 10.61 20.24 17.80
C LYS A 294 10.27 19.20 16.71
N PRO A 295 9.03 18.70 16.62
CA PRO A 295 8.62 17.73 15.63
C PRO A 295 8.41 18.39 14.26
N THR A 296 9.49 18.47 13.46
CA THR A 296 9.51 19.20 12.19
C THR A 296 9.79 18.34 10.97
N GLN A 297 10.31 17.09 11.14
CA GLN A 297 10.72 16.25 10.03
C GLN A 297 9.70 15.12 9.79
N PRO A 298 8.85 15.21 8.76
CA PRO A 298 7.84 14.18 8.49
C PRO A 298 8.50 12.87 8.03
N ARG A 299 8.08 11.74 8.60
CA ARG A 299 8.63 10.41 8.32
C ARG A 299 7.58 9.41 7.87
N LEU A 300 6.38 9.47 8.45
CA LEU A 300 5.28 8.55 8.17
C LEU A 300 3.98 9.32 8.02
N ALA A 301 3.14 8.89 7.10
CA ALA A 301 1.77 9.37 6.99
C ALA A 301 0.79 8.20 7.01
N ILE A 302 -0.33 8.34 7.73
CA ILE A 302 -1.46 7.43 7.73
C ILE A 302 -2.69 8.21 7.31
N ARG A 303 -3.28 7.82 6.18
CA ARG A 303 -4.56 8.34 5.70
C ARG A 303 -5.68 7.39 6.10
N MET A 304 -6.70 7.92 6.75
CA MET A 304 -7.91 7.16 7.05
C MET A 304 -8.95 7.37 5.94
N ASN A 305 -9.79 6.36 5.71
CA ASN A 305 -11.05 6.50 4.98
C ASN A 305 -12.17 6.59 6.03
N GLY A 306 -12.65 7.81 6.29
CA GLY A 306 -13.46 8.11 7.47
C GLY A 306 -12.61 8.04 8.75
N GLN A 307 -13.21 7.56 9.84
CA GLN A 307 -12.55 7.51 11.17
C GLN A 307 -12.01 6.13 11.56
N ASN A 308 -12.51 5.05 10.94
CA ASN A 308 -12.30 3.69 11.42
C ASN A 308 -11.66 2.74 10.40
N LYS A 309 -11.20 3.22 9.27
CA LYS A 309 -10.56 2.38 8.25
C LYS A 309 -9.27 3.03 7.77
N ILE A 310 -8.15 2.34 7.89
CA ILE A 310 -6.89 2.79 7.30
C ILE A 310 -6.98 2.64 5.78
N GLY A 311 -6.83 3.76 5.08
CA GLY A 311 -6.84 3.80 3.62
C GLY A 311 -5.46 3.57 3.03
N GLU A 312 -4.43 4.21 3.63
CA GLU A 312 -3.09 4.17 3.09
C GLU A 312 -2.06 4.54 4.15
N ILE A 313 -0.87 3.93 4.07
CA ILE A 313 0.32 4.31 4.86
C ILE A 313 1.45 4.61 3.88
N ARG A 314 2.16 5.70 4.13
CA ARG A 314 3.26 6.18 3.30
C ARG A 314 4.47 6.53 4.15
N GLY A 315 5.64 6.19 3.66
CA GLY A 315 6.94 6.62 4.18
C GLY A 315 7.62 7.60 3.23
N ILE A 316 8.90 7.87 3.48
CA ILE A 316 9.71 8.82 2.72
C ILE A 316 10.75 8.16 1.80
N LEU A 317 10.83 6.83 1.79
CA LEU A 317 11.70 6.11 0.86
C LEU A 317 11.13 6.09 -0.58
N PRO A 318 11.93 5.68 -1.58
CA PRO A 318 11.44 5.47 -2.94
C PRO A 318 10.15 4.63 -2.95
N HIS A 319 9.22 4.98 -3.84
CA HIS A 319 7.87 4.41 -3.89
C HIS A 319 7.03 4.63 -2.61
N GLN A 320 7.41 5.62 -1.79
CA GLN A 320 6.75 5.97 -0.52
C GLN A 320 6.80 4.84 0.52
N ASN A 321 7.82 4.00 0.44
CA ASN A 321 8.03 2.94 1.40
C ASN A 321 8.41 3.49 2.77
N VAL A 322 8.06 2.73 3.81
CA VAL A 322 8.40 3.05 5.19
C VAL A 322 9.86 2.68 5.46
N GLU A 323 10.59 3.56 6.12
CA GLU A 323 11.96 3.28 6.57
C GLU A 323 11.97 2.19 7.63
N SER A 324 12.96 1.30 7.59
CA SER A 324 13.07 0.17 8.53
C SER A 324 13.06 0.64 10.00
N MET A 325 13.71 1.77 10.29
CA MET A 325 13.78 2.35 11.63
C MET A 325 12.41 2.93 12.12
N MET A 326 11.47 3.18 11.20
CA MET A 326 10.12 3.67 11.53
C MET A 326 9.12 2.52 11.75
N GLN A 327 9.52 1.27 11.53
CA GLN A 327 8.60 0.15 11.62
C GLN A 327 7.98 0.01 13.03
N ASP A 328 8.80 0.13 14.07
CA ASP A 328 8.32 0.03 15.47
C ASP A 328 7.38 1.19 15.84
N VAL A 329 7.64 2.40 15.30
CA VAL A 329 6.78 3.57 15.48
C VAL A 329 5.42 3.34 14.81
N LEU A 330 5.45 2.80 13.59
CA LEU A 330 4.26 2.45 12.84
C LEU A 330 3.44 1.36 13.56
N ASP A 331 4.10 0.28 14.00
CA ASP A 331 3.43 -0.84 14.66
C ASP A 331 2.76 -0.43 15.97
N ARG A 332 3.43 0.42 16.78
CA ARG A 332 2.81 1.02 17.97
C ARG A 332 1.57 1.85 17.62
N LYS A 333 1.62 2.62 16.54
CA LYS A 333 0.47 3.43 16.09
C LYS A 333 -0.67 2.55 15.58
N LEU A 334 -0.38 1.51 14.80
CA LEU A 334 -1.39 0.57 14.30
C LEU A 334 -2.13 -0.13 15.45
N ASN A 335 -1.43 -0.47 16.54
CA ASN A 335 -2.06 -1.04 17.73
C ASN A 335 -3.12 -0.10 18.35
N THR A 336 -2.96 1.22 18.23
CA THR A 336 -3.95 2.19 18.72
C THR A 336 -5.23 2.22 17.89
N PHE A 337 -5.22 1.66 16.67
CA PHE A 337 -6.39 1.57 15.79
C PHE A 337 -7.15 0.23 15.96
N GLY A 338 -6.67 -0.69 16.82
CA GLY A 338 -7.34 -1.98 17.08
C GLY A 338 -7.56 -2.78 15.78
N ASP A 339 -8.79 -3.26 15.59
CA ASP A 339 -9.17 -4.08 14.42
C ASP A 339 -8.77 -3.46 13.07
N ALA A 340 -8.82 -2.13 12.94
CA ALA A 340 -8.43 -1.45 11.70
C ALA A 340 -6.91 -1.58 11.43
N GLY A 341 -6.10 -1.57 12.48
CA GLY A 341 -4.66 -1.81 12.38
C GLY A 341 -4.35 -3.26 11.97
N ASP A 342 -5.06 -4.23 12.54
CA ASP A 342 -4.86 -5.65 12.23
C ASP A 342 -5.28 -5.98 10.79
N ILE A 343 -6.42 -5.46 10.35
CA ILE A 343 -6.88 -5.58 8.96
C ILE A 343 -5.87 -4.97 7.99
N TYR A 344 -5.28 -3.81 8.34
CA TYR A 344 -4.27 -3.19 7.49
C TYR A 344 -3.00 -4.06 7.38
N ARG A 345 -2.53 -4.65 8.49
CA ARG A 345 -1.36 -5.55 8.49
C ARG A 345 -1.60 -6.77 7.60
N GLU A 346 -2.76 -7.40 7.73
CA GLU A 346 -3.14 -8.55 6.90
C GLU A 346 -3.12 -8.18 5.41
N LYS A 347 -3.76 -7.09 5.02
CA LYS A 347 -3.77 -6.60 3.64
C LYS A 347 -2.36 -6.27 3.11
N SER A 348 -1.56 -5.59 3.92
CA SER A 348 -0.19 -5.24 3.56
C SER A 348 0.67 -6.50 3.34
N TYR A 349 0.54 -7.48 4.22
CA TYR A 349 1.22 -8.77 4.11
C TYR A 349 0.82 -9.51 2.83
N ASP A 350 -0.48 -9.58 2.55
CA ASP A 350 -1.02 -10.24 1.37
C ASP A 350 -0.53 -9.59 0.07
N MET A 351 -0.53 -8.26 0.00
CA MET A 351 -0.05 -7.53 -1.17
C MET A 351 1.45 -7.70 -1.39
N GLN A 352 2.25 -7.67 -0.34
CA GLN A 352 3.69 -7.94 -0.43
C GLN A 352 3.97 -9.37 -0.92
N ARG A 353 3.22 -10.34 -0.41
CA ARG A 353 3.35 -11.74 -0.82
C ARG A 353 2.95 -11.93 -2.28
N LEU A 354 1.85 -11.31 -2.70
CA LEU A 354 1.40 -11.35 -4.10
C LEU A 354 2.44 -10.73 -5.05
N THR A 355 3.07 -9.63 -4.66
CA THR A 355 4.15 -8.99 -5.43
C THR A 355 5.35 -9.94 -5.60
N LYS A 356 5.77 -10.63 -4.53
CA LYS A 356 6.85 -11.64 -4.63
C LYS A 356 6.50 -12.81 -5.56
N ILE A 357 5.25 -13.26 -5.54
CA ILE A 357 4.77 -14.33 -6.44
C ILE A 357 4.77 -13.84 -7.90
N GLU A 358 4.34 -12.61 -8.14
CA GLU A 358 4.40 -11.99 -9.46
C GLU A 358 5.84 -11.88 -9.99
N GLU A 359 6.78 -11.46 -9.16
CA GLU A 359 8.22 -11.39 -9.50
C GLU A 359 8.79 -12.76 -9.86
N LYS A 360 8.49 -13.79 -9.06
CA LYS A 360 8.87 -15.18 -9.35
C LYS A 360 8.30 -15.64 -10.70
N THR A 361 7.03 -15.35 -10.96
CA THR A 361 6.36 -15.70 -12.22
C THR A 361 7.02 -15.00 -13.41
N LYS A 362 7.28 -13.68 -13.31
CA LYS A 362 7.96 -12.89 -14.36
C LYS A 362 9.40 -13.37 -14.63
N SER A 363 10.07 -13.89 -13.62
CA SER A 363 11.43 -14.46 -13.75
C SER A 363 11.45 -15.96 -14.06
N ASN A 364 10.29 -16.58 -14.37
CA ASN A 364 10.12 -18.01 -14.63
C ASN A 364 10.67 -18.90 -13.50
N GLN A 365 10.59 -18.45 -12.26
CA GLN A 365 10.91 -19.28 -11.10
C GLN A 365 9.70 -20.13 -10.70
N GLU A 366 9.96 -21.34 -10.23
CA GLU A 366 8.91 -22.21 -9.72
C GLU A 366 8.31 -21.65 -8.42
N LEU A 367 6.99 -21.69 -8.31
CA LEU A 367 6.29 -21.32 -7.09
C LEU A 367 6.33 -22.48 -6.10
N SER A 368 6.58 -22.19 -4.83
CA SER A 368 6.53 -23.17 -3.77
C SER A 368 5.10 -23.62 -3.49
N LYS A 369 4.93 -24.71 -2.75
CA LYS A 369 3.62 -25.19 -2.30
C LYS A 369 2.86 -24.11 -1.54
N GLU A 370 3.54 -23.36 -0.67
CA GLU A 370 2.97 -22.27 0.11
C GLU A 370 2.56 -21.09 -0.79
N ASP A 371 3.35 -20.78 -1.83
CA ASP A 371 3.00 -19.74 -2.80
C ASP A 371 1.72 -20.12 -3.56
N LEU A 372 1.60 -21.41 -3.97
CA LEU A 372 0.42 -21.90 -4.66
C LEU A 372 -0.82 -21.92 -3.74
N ILE A 373 -0.69 -22.39 -2.50
CA ILE A 373 -1.77 -22.37 -1.51
C ILE A 373 -2.30 -20.95 -1.31
N PHE A 374 -1.40 -19.97 -1.23
CA PHE A 374 -1.77 -18.56 -1.14
C PHE A 374 -2.40 -18.05 -2.44
N LEU A 375 -1.74 -18.23 -3.58
CA LEU A 375 -2.21 -17.75 -4.89
C LEU A 375 -3.61 -18.26 -5.22
N TYR A 376 -3.89 -19.51 -4.89
CA TYR A 376 -5.21 -20.15 -5.12
C TYR A 376 -6.20 -19.94 -3.97
N GLU A 377 -5.85 -19.16 -2.95
CA GLU A 377 -6.74 -18.80 -1.83
C GLU A 377 -7.31 -20.05 -1.11
N ILE A 378 -6.49 -21.07 -0.90
CA ILE A 378 -6.92 -22.34 -0.31
C ILE A 378 -7.33 -22.16 1.15
N ASN A 379 -6.57 -21.41 1.94
CA ASN A 379 -6.82 -21.21 3.37
C ASN A 379 -7.66 -19.96 3.63
N ASN A 380 -7.26 -18.84 3.04
CA ASN A 380 -7.90 -17.52 3.22
C ASN A 380 -7.97 -16.81 1.87
N LYS A 381 -8.91 -15.87 1.73
CA LYS A 381 -8.95 -14.94 0.61
C LYS A 381 -7.77 -13.98 0.70
N ILE A 382 -7.24 -13.59 -0.45
CA ILE A 382 -6.22 -12.55 -0.53
C ILE A 382 -6.93 -11.20 -0.40
N GLU A 383 -6.59 -10.48 0.66
CA GLU A 383 -7.18 -9.17 0.95
C GLU A 383 -6.33 -8.05 0.35
N GLY A 384 -6.94 -7.19 -0.48
CA GLY A 384 -6.33 -6.02 -1.08
C GLY A 384 -6.82 -4.70 -0.49
N PHE A 385 -6.21 -3.60 -0.93
CA PHE A 385 -6.64 -2.27 -0.52
C PHE A 385 -7.78 -1.70 -1.38
N GLY A 386 -8.01 -2.28 -2.59
CA GLY A 386 -9.10 -1.91 -3.48
C GLY A 386 -10.47 -2.45 -3.04
N TYR A 387 -11.49 -2.13 -3.82
CA TYR A 387 -12.85 -2.66 -3.64
C TYR A 387 -13.03 -4.02 -4.31
N ASP A 388 -12.29 -4.26 -5.39
CA ASP A 388 -12.33 -5.49 -6.16
C ASP A 388 -11.11 -6.38 -5.85
N LYS A 389 -11.18 -7.62 -6.27
CA LYS A 389 -10.08 -8.56 -6.19
C LYS A 389 -8.90 -8.07 -7.04
N ASP A 390 -7.68 -8.20 -6.50
CA ASP A 390 -6.47 -7.78 -7.23
C ASP A 390 -6.34 -8.56 -8.55
N PRO A 391 -6.24 -7.89 -9.70
CA PRO A 391 -6.23 -8.53 -11.02
C PRO A 391 -5.02 -9.45 -11.23
N ARG A 392 -3.91 -9.20 -10.55
CA ARG A 392 -2.70 -10.05 -10.62
C ARG A 392 -2.98 -11.50 -10.27
N ILE A 393 -3.95 -11.76 -9.38
CA ILE A 393 -4.32 -13.12 -8.96
C ILE A 393 -4.78 -13.93 -10.18
N GLU A 394 -5.71 -13.39 -10.96
CA GLU A 394 -6.23 -14.08 -12.16
C GLU A 394 -5.21 -14.08 -13.31
N GLU A 395 -4.43 -13.03 -13.47
CA GLU A 395 -3.36 -12.95 -14.47
C GLU A 395 -2.31 -14.05 -14.26
N ILE A 396 -1.86 -14.24 -13.02
CA ILE A 396 -0.88 -15.29 -12.70
C ILE A 396 -1.51 -16.68 -12.86
N ARG A 397 -2.74 -16.89 -12.36
CA ARG A 397 -3.45 -18.19 -12.47
C ARG A 397 -3.68 -18.58 -13.93
N SER A 398 -4.05 -17.64 -14.80
CA SER A 398 -4.33 -17.89 -16.22
C SER A 398 -3.13 -18.41 -17.02
N GLN A 399 -1.91 -18.16 -16.54
CA GLN A 399 -0.66 -18.60 -17.17
C GLN A 399 -0.22 -20.00 -16.68
N ARG A 400 -0.95 -20.62 -15.74
CA ARG A 400 -0.55 -21.85 -15.05
C ARG A 400 -1.47 -23.03 -15.34
N ASN A 401 -0.94 -24.24 -15.17
CA ASN A 401 -1.73 -25.46 -15.24
C ASN A 401 -2.27 -25.76 -13.84
N MET A 402 -3.58 -25.53 -13.63
CA MET A 402 -4.25 -25.72 -12.36
C MET A 402 -4.14 -27.17 -11.84
N LYS A 403 -4.19 -28.19 -12.71
CA LYS A 403 -4.12 -29.60 -12.29
C LYS A 403 -2.73 -29.94 -11.75
N SER A 404 -1.67 -29.47 -12.43
CA SER A 404 -0.27 -29.60 -11.96
C SER A 404 -0.06 -28.87 -10.64
N ASP A 405 -0.57 -27.64 -10.53
CA ASP A 405 -0.48 -26.87 -9.28
C ASP A 405 -1.22 -27.55 -8.13
N CYS A 406 -2.41 -28.14 -8.39
CA CYS A 406 -3.15 -28.94 -7.41
C CYS A 406 -2.37 -30.18 -6.95
N ALA A 407 -1.65 -30.84 -7.86
CA ALA A 407 -0.83 -31.99 -7.51
C ALA A 407 0.27 -31.57 -6.49
N VAL A 408 0.90 -30.43 -6.67
CA VAL A 408 1.89 -29.88 -5.72
C VAL A 408 1.23 -29.45 -4.40
N MET A 409 0.12 -28.72 -4.47
CA MET A 409 -0.57 -28.20 -3.26
C MET A 409 -1.06 -29.31 -2.34
N PHE A 410 -1.55 -30.42 -2.91
CA PHE A 410 -2.19 -31.50 -2.16
C PHE A 410 -1.33 -32.75 -2.01
N ASP A 411 -0.04 -32.72 -2.38
CA ASP A 411 0.93 -33.81 -2.29
C ASP A 411 0.43 -35.08 -2.98
N CYS A 412 -0.09 -34.96 -4.19
CA CYS A 412 -0.58 -36.06 -5.00
C CYS A 412 -0.05 -35.99 -6.44
N LYS A 413 -0.25 -37.04 -7.22
CA LYS A 413 0.08 -37.04 -8.64
C LYS A 413 -1.12 -36.54 -9.46
N GLU A 414 -0.89 -36.04 -10.66
CA GLU A 414 -1.97 -35.63 -11.55
C GLU A 414 -2.95 -36.77 -11.89
N GLU A 415 -2.46 -38.03 -11.96
CA GLU A 415 -3.30 -39.20 -12.19
C GLU A 415 -4.23 -39.53 -11.01
N GLU A 416 -3.91 -39.02 -9.82
CA GLU A 416 -4.72 -39.16 -8.60
C GLU A 416 -5.80 -38.08 -8.48
N ILE A 417 -5.94 -37.18 -9.50
CA ILE A 417 -6.90 -36.09 -9.55
C ILE A 417 -7.95 -36.38 -10.64
N ALA A 418 -9.22 -36.53 -10.26
CA ALA A 418 -10.34 -36.63 -11.18
C ALA A 418 -11.20 -35.35 -11.17
N ILE A 419 -11.67 -34.92 -12.35
CA ILE A 419 -12.41 -33.68 -12.52
C ILE A 419 -13.67 -33.90 -13.37
N GLY A 420 -14.81 -33.39 -12.90
CA GLY A 420 -16.07 -33.28 -13.65
C GLY A 420 -16.96 -34.48 -13.63
N ASN A 421 -16.45 -35.68 -13.84
CA ASN A 421 -17.24 -36.91 -13.90
C ASN A 421 -16.90 -37.89 -12.76
N PRO A 422 -17.86 -38.26 -11.90
CA PRO A 422 -17.64 -39.25 -10.86
C PRO A 422 -17.24 -40.65 -11.37
N ASP A 423 -17.54 -40.99 -12.62
CA ASP A 423 -17.15 -42.27 -13.21
C ASP A 423 -15.64 -42.33 -13.55
N ASP A 424 -14.93 -41.19 -13.52
CA ASP A 424 -13.47 -41.12 -13.67
C ASP A 424 -12.72 -41.40 -12.35
N ILE A 425 -13.43 -41.64 -11.25
CA ILE A 425 -12.84 -41.96 -9.96
C ILE A 425 -12.33 -43.40 -9.99
N THR A 426 -11.01 -43.52 -9.76
CA THR A 426 -10.33 -44.84 -9.68
C THR A 426 -9.98 -45.17 -8.23
N GLU A 427 -9.39 -46.36 -8.01
CA GLU A 427 -8.92 -46.77 -6.69
C GLU A 427 -7.79 -45.84 -6.16
N THR A 428 -7.03 -45.23 -7.05
CA THR A 428 -5.90 -44.35 -6.73
C THR A 428 -6.30 -42.89 -6.58
N THR A 429 -7.53 -42.49 -6.92
CA THR A 429 -7.98 -41.11 -6.84
C THR A 429 -8.02 -40.63 -5.40
N LYS A 430 -7.27 -39.56 -5.12
CA LYS A 430 -7.18 -38.88 -3.82
C LYS A 430 -7.96 -37.57 -3.77
N LEU A 431 -8.19 -36.96 -4.95
CA LEU A 431 -8.85 -35.69 -5.08
C LEU A 431 -9.86 -35.71 -6.23
N PHE A 432 -11.07 -35.23 -5.95
CA PHE A 432 -12.14 -35.12 -6.93
C PHE A 432 -12.74 -33.71 -6.92
N SER A 433 -13.04 -33.17 -8.10
CA SER A 433 -13.79 -31.94 -8.24
C SER A 433 -14.93 -32.05 -9.22
N PHE A 434 -16.07 -31.50 -8.86
CA PHE A 434 -17.23 -31.46 -9.76
C PHE A 434 -17.06 -30.50 -10.94
N GLU A 435 -16.35 -29.38 -10.77
CA GLU A 435 -16.20 -28.30 -11.76
C GLU A 435 -17.52 -27.83 -12.41
N LYS A 436 -18.61 -27.86 -11.65
CA LYS A 436 -19.96 -27.54 -12.11
C LYS A 436 -20.64 -26.57 -11.17
N ASP A 437 -21.40 -25.63 -11.72
CA ASP A 437 -22.16 -24.65 -10.94
C ASP A 437 -23.41 -25.25 -10.25
N ASN A 438 -24.00 -26.29 -10.84
CA ASN A 438 -25.18 -26.98 -10.32
C ASN A 438 -24.85 -28.47 -10.00
N ILE A 439 -24.31 -28.70 -8.82
CA ILE A 439 -23.95 -30.02 -8.35
C ILE A 439 -25.22 -30.77 -7.91
N ASP A 440 -25.33 -32.00 -8.35
CA ASP A 440 -26.28 -32.97 -7.81
C ASP A 440 -25.61 -33.73 -6.65
N TYR A 441 -25.89 -33.29 -5.44
CA TYR A 441 -25.30 -33.92 -4.25
C TYR A 441 -25.81 -35.35 -3.98
N SER A 442 -26.86 -35.80 -4.65
CA SER A 442 -27.34 -37.20 -4.52
C SER A 442 -26.32 -38.23 -4.96
N ILE A 443 -25.29 -37.85 -5.73
CA ILE A 443 -24.21 -38.73 -6.18
C ILE A 443 -23.07 -38.88 -5.17
N LEU A 444 -23.13 -38.23 -4.02
CA LEU A 444 -22.07 -38.28 -2.99
C LEU A 444 -21.83 -39.73 -2.47
N SER A 445 -22.82 -40.60 -2.56
CA SER A 445 -22.67 -42.04 -2.23
C SER A 445 -21.64 -42.78 -3.07
N LYS A 446 -21.22 -42.23 -4.22
CA LYS A 446 -20.17 -42.81 -5.08
C LYS A 446 -18.76 -42.38 -4.67
N LEU A 447 -18.63 -41.39 -3.77
CA LEU A 447 -17.34 -40.88 -3.33
C LEU A 447 -16.77 -41.72 -2.18
N LYS A 448 -15.43 -41.71 -2.06
CA LYS A 448 -14.74 -42.39 -0.96
C LYS A 448 -14.58 -41.43 0.24
N PRO A 449 -14.75 -41.92 1.48
CA PRO A 449 -14.69 -41.08 2.68
C PRO A 449 -13.33 -40.38 2.93
N ASP A 450 -12.24 -40.94 2.41
CA ASP A 450 -10.86 -40.44 2.54
C ASP A 450 -10.44 -39.49 1.41
N MET A 451 -11.31 -39.31 0.41
CA MET A 451 -11.05 -38.46 -0.75
C MET A 451 -11.27 -36.99 -0.42
N LYS A 452 -10.36 -36.13 -0.87
CA LYS A 452 -10.61 -34.69 -0.87
C LYS A 452 -11.56 -34.32 -1.99
N VAL A 453 -12.68 -33.70 -1.65
CA VAL A 453 -13.74 -33.38 -2.60
C VAL A 453 -13.93 -31.89 -2.70
N TYR A 454 -14.07 -31.39 -3.93
CA TYR A 454 -14.26 -29.98 -4.23
C TYR A 454 -15.48 -29.77 -5.14
N GLU A 455 -16.23 -28.69 -4.93
CA GLU A 455 -17.19 -28.25 -5.95
C GLU A 455 -16.45 -27.67 -7.16
N LYS A 456 -15.39 -26.93 -6.91
CA LYS A 456 -14.50 -26.37 -7.92
C LYS A 456 -13.08 -26.31 -7.37
N LEU A 457 -12.12 -26.87 -8.09
CA LEU A 457 -10.71 -26.78 -7.76
C LEU A 457 -10.19 -25.35 -8.03
N PRO A 458 -9.23 -24.92 -7.23
CA PRO A 458 -8.72 -25.53 -5.98
C PRO A 458 -9.46 -25.04 -4.74
N ASN A 459 -10.39 -24.12 -4.88
CA ASN A 459 -11.22 -23.58 -3.81
C ASN A 459 -12.64 -24.15 -3.87
N LYS A 460 -13.44 -23.94 -2.85
CA LYS A 460 -14.77 -24.55 -2.59
C LYS A 460 -14.68 -26.02 -2.22
N PRO A 461 -13.93 -26.38 -1.16
CA PRO A 461 -13.88 -27.75 -0.67
C PRO A 461 -15.23 -28.21 -0.12
N ILE A 462 -15.47 -29.52 -0.24
CA ILE A 462 -16.54 -30.23 0.45
C ILE A 462 -15.89 -31.06 1.53
N GLU A 463 -16.22 -30.78 2.79
CA GLU A 463 -15.76 -31.55 3.94
C GLU A 463 -16.85 -32.50 4.42
N PHE A 464 -16.48 -33.72 4.78
CA PHE A 464 -17.38 -34.68 5.42
C PHE A 464 -17.12 -34.69 6.91
N LYS A 465 -18.08 -34.20 7.69
CA LYS A 465 -17.93 -34.06 9.14
C LYS A 465 -19.26 -34.30 9.84
N ASN A 466 -19.23 -35.12 10.89
CA ASN A 466 -20.44 -35.38 11.65
C ASN A 466 -20.93 -34.06 12.28
N PRO A 467 -22.21 -33.71 12.14
CA PRO A 467 -22.79 -32.48 12.70
C PRO A 467 -22.56 -32.31 14.19
N LYS A 468 -22.42 -33.39 14.98
CA LYS A 468 -22.09 -33.36 16.41
C LYS A 468 -20.69 -32.81 16.72
N GLN A 469 -19.78 -32.82 15.75
CA GLN A 469 -18.41 -32.32 15.89
C GLN A 469 -18.31 -30.84 15.60
N LEU A 470 -19.41 -30.18 15.21
CA LEU A 470 -19.43 -28.76 14.83
C LEU A 470 -19.77 -27.91 16.04
N ASN A 471 -18.96 -26.87 16.27
CA ASN A 471 -19.28 -25.83 17.23
C ASN A 471 -20.06 -24.71 16.52
N TYR A 472 -21.38 -24.83 16.49
CA TYR A 472 -22.26 -23.90 15.77
C TYR A 472 -22.20 -22.47 16.32
N GLU A 473 -21.88 -22.30 17.61
CA GLU A 473 -21.72 -20.97 18.20
C GLU A 473 -20.46 -20.26 17.67
N GLU A 474 -19.34 -20.96 17.59
CA GLU A 474 -18.11 -20.43 16.98
C GLU A 474 -18.32 -20.14 15.50
N LEU A 475 -18.88 -21.08 14.74
CA LEU A 475 -19.20 -20.87 13.33
C LEU A 475 -20.10 -19.64 13.11
N SER A 476 -21.04 -19.38 14.01
CA SER A 476 -21.92 -18.20 13.91
C SER A 476 -21.18 -16.85 14.02
N LYS A 477 -20.01 -16.85 14.66
CA LYS A 477 -19.16 -15.67 14.88
C LYS A 477 -18.15 -15.41 13.77
N GLU A 478 -17.83 -16.42 12.96
CA GLU A 478 -16.87 -16.29 11.85
C GLU A 478 -17.37 -15.33 10.77
N ARG A 479 -16.45 -14.52 10.23
CA ARG A 479 -16.73 -13.51 9.19
C ARG A 479 -15.77 -13.56 8.01
N SER A 480 -14.81 -14.49 8.00
CA SER A 480 -13.79 -14.64 6.96
C SER A 480 -13.56 -16.13 6.65
N GLY A 481 -12.85 -16.41 5.57
CA GLY A 481 -12.46 -17.74 5.12
C GLY A 481 -13.00 -18.10 3.73
N VAL A 482 -12.50 -19.20 3.17
CA VAL A 482 -12.90 -19.68 1.84
C VAL A 482 -14.30 -20.29 1.84
N GLU A 483 -14.97 -20.25 0.70
CA GLU A 483 -16.25 -20.91 0.51
C GLU A 483 -16.09 -22.44 0.70
N THR A 484 -16.77 -23.00 1.69
CA THR A 484 -16.64 -24.39 2.11
C THR A 484 -18.01 -24.98 2.41
N LYS A 485 -18.22 -26.25 2.09
CA LYS A 485 -19.42 -27.00 2.49
C LYS A 485 -19.03 -28.15 3.41
N ILE A 486 -19.73 -28.26 4.54
CA ILE A 486 -19.62 -29.38 5.46
C ILE A 486 -20.89 -30.19 5.33
N LEU A 487 -20.73 -31.47 4.99
CA LEU A 487 -21.83 -32.41 4.80
C LEU A 487 -21.73 -33.55 5.82
N ASN A 488 -22.88 -34.08 6.22
CA ASN A 488 -22.94 -35.22 7.13
C ASN A 488 -22.53 -36.51 6.39
N PRO A 489 -21.44 -37.19 6.77
CA PRO A 489 -21.01 -38.43 6.13
C PRO A 489 -22.02 -39.59 6.28
N ASP A 490 -22.86 -39.57 7.30
CA ASP A 490 -23.86 -40.61 7.55
C ASP A 490 -24.90 -40.66 6.43
N MET A 491 -25.11 -39.56 5.71
CA MET A 491 -26.02 -39.49 4.57
C MET A 491 -25.56 -40.33 3.36
N MET A 492 -24.28 -40.68 3.26
CA MET A 492 -23.77 -41.54 2.19
C MET A 492 -24.35 -42.97 2.25
N ASN A 493 -24.82 -43.41 3.42
CA ASN A 493 -25.35 -44.73 3.66
C ASN A 493 -26.88 -44.77 3.69
N ILE A 494 -27.57 -43.65 3.46
CA ILE A 494 -29.03 -43.56 3.53
C ILE A 494 -29.64 -43.76 2.14
N ASP A 495 -30.58 -44.70 2.06
CA ASP A 495 -31.47 -44.84 0.89
C ASP A 495 -32.56 -43.75 0.94
N LEU A 496 -32.31 -42.65 0.17
CA LEU A 496 -33.18 -41.47 0.15
C LEU A 496 -34.61 -41.79 -0.30
N GLU A 497 -34.82 -42.90 -1.05
CA GLU A 497 -36.12 -43.34 -1.53
C GLU A 497 -36.98 -43.95 -0.42
N LYS A 498 -36.33 -44.55 0.60
CA LYS A 498 -36.97 -45.25 1.71
C LYS A 498 -36.95 -44.47 3.02
N ALA A 499 -36.20 -43.40 3.08
CA ALA A 499 -36.03 -42.60 4.29
C ALA A 499 -37.37 -42.01 4.77
N LYS A 500 -37.64 -42.17 6.05
CA LYS A 500 -38.82 -41.58 6.70
C LYS A 500 -38.43 -40.27 7.41
N THR A 501 -39.25 -39.27 7.22
CA THR A 501 -39.03 -37.95 7.85
C THR A 501 -39.64 -37.88 9.23
N PHE A 502 -38.90 -37.26 10.15
CA PHE A 502 -39.38 -36.83 11.47
C PHE A 502 -39.18 -35.31 11.60
N ILE A 503 -40.19 -34.61 12.08
CA ILE A 503 -40.16 -33.15 12.29
C ILE A 503 -40.40 -32.86 13.78
N PRO A 504 -39.34 -32.49 14.54
CA PRO A 504 -39.49 -32.19 15.96
C PRO A 504 -40.25 -30.88 16.21
N ASP A 505 -40.95 -30.78 17.33
CA ASP A 505 -41.51 -29.52 17.79
C ASP A 505 -40.38 -28.65 18.39
N LEU A 506 -40.19 -27.49 17.83
CA LEU A 506 -39.14 -26.50 18.17
C LEU A 506 -39.70 -25.14 18.57
N GLY A 507 -40.99 -25.06 18.95
CA GLY A 507 -41.66 -23.83 19.33
C GLY A 507 -40.95 -23.03 20.44
N GLN A 508 -40.22 -23.75 21.32
CA GLN A 508 -39.42 -23.13 22.42
C GLN A 508 -38.21 -22.28 21.92
N PHE A 509 -37.84 -22.45 20.67
CA PHE A 509 -36.72 -21.66 20.07
C PHE A 509 -37.17 -20.42 19.31
N ASN A 510 -38.45 -20.13 19.28
CA ASN A 510 -38.94 -18.92 18.60
C ASN A 510 -38.23 -17.65 19.15
N GLY A 511 -37.61 -16.85 18.28
CA GLY A 511 -36.78 -15.69 18.64
C GLY A 511 -35.37 -16.02 19.14
N LYS A 512 -34.93 -17.30 19.06
CA LYS A 512 -33.55 -17.70 19.36
C LYS A 512 -32.73 -17.83 18.08
N PRO A 513 -31.41 -17.56 18.11
CA PRO A 513 -30.57 -17.70 16.93
C PRO A 513 -30.48 -19.15 16.46
N LEU A 514 -30.42 -19.35 15.15
CA LEU A 514 -30.43 -20.67 14.51
C LEU A 514 -29.30 -21.57 15.04
N TYR A 515 -28.14 -21.05 15.42
CA TYR A 515 -27.06 -21.88 15.97
C TYR A 515 -27.45 -22.59 17.28
N GLU A 516 -28.33 -22.00 18.12
CA GLU A 516 -28.86 -22.66 19.32
C GLU A 516 -29.77 -23.82 18.96
N VAL A 517 -30.59 -23.66 17.92
CA VAL A 517 -31.44 -24.74 17.39
C VAL A 517 -30.58 -25.88 16.87
N MET A 518 -29.55 -25.55 16.09
CA MET A 518 -28.64 -26.54 15.51
C MET A 518 -27.91 -27.34 16.61
N LYS A 519 -27.41 -26.66 17.63
CA LYS A 519 -26.78 -27.29 18.79
C LYS A 519 -27.75 -28.24 19.49
N TYR A 520 -28.94 -27.77 19.83
CA TYR A 520 -29.96 -28.59 20.50
C TYR A 520 -30.33 -29.84 19.70
N ILE A 521 -30.54 -29.70 18.39
CA ILE A 521 -30.89 -30.80 17.51
C ILE A 521 -29.80 -31.87 17.46
N THR A 522 -28.54 -31.45 17.31
CA THR A 522 -27.40 -32.38 17.25
C THR A 522 -27.20 -33.13 18.58
N GLU A 523 -27.39 -32.46 19.71
CA GLU A 523 -27.26 -33.05 21.05
C GLU A 523 -28.44 -33.96 21.42
N THR A 524 -29.65 -33.59 21.01
CA THR A 524 -30.88 -34.28 21.46
C THR A 524 -31.29 -35.44 20.53
N TYR A 525 -31.13 -35.24 19.24
CA TYR A 525 -31.65 -36.14 18.22
C TYR A 525 -30.56 -36.84 17.39
N GLY A 526 -29.34 -36.35 17.37
CA GLY A 526 -28.28 -36.87 16.50
C GLY A 526 -27.80 -38.28 16.78
N ASP A 527 -28.19 -38.92 17.92
CA ASP A 527 -27.96 -40.37 18.17
C ASP A 527 -29.08 -41.27 17.66
N LYS A 528 -30.25 -40.70 17.48
CA LYS A 528 -31.45 -41.45 17.14
C LYS A 528 -31.88 -41.25 15.70
N TYR A 529 -31.57 -40.13 15.12
CA TYR A 529 -31.96 -39.74 13.76
C TYR A 529 -30.75 -39.32 12.95
N THR A 530 -30.76 -39.58 11.66
CA THR A 530 -29.78 -39.03 10.73
C THR A 530 -30.19 -37.61 10.36
N LEU A 531 -29.23 -36.67 10.40
CA LEU A 531 -29.44 -35.29 10.05
C LEU A 531 -29.22 -35.13 8.54
N PRO A 532 -30.29 -34.89 7.74
CA PRO A 532 -30.17 -34.71 6.31
C PRO A 532 -29.61 -33.32 5.95
N GLY A 533 -28.90 -33.25 4.84
CA GLY A 533 -28.31 -32.04 4.34
C GLY A 533 -28.74 -31.66 2.92
N LEU A 534 -27.80 -31.10 2.15
CA LEU A 534 -28.03 -30.68 0.77
C LEU A 534 -28.52 -31.84 -0.14
N GLU A 535 -28.03 -33.05 0.08
CA GLU A 535 -28.36 -34.24 -0.67
C GLU A 535 -29.84 -34.59 -0.56
N TYR A 536 -30.42 -34.51 0.64
CA TYR A 536 -31.85 -34.78 0.85
C TYR A 536 -32.73 -33.63 0.40
N ARG A 537 -32.28 -32.38 0.61
CA ARG A 537 -32.96 -31.20 0.04
C ARG A 537 -33.08 -31.31 -1.47
N ASP A 538 -32.00 -31.65 -2.16
CA ASP A 538 -32.00 -31.75 -3.62
C ASP A 538 -32.81 -32.95 -4.12
N PHE A 539 -32.86 -34.03 -3.33
CA PHE A 539 -33.75 -35.17 -3.58
C PHE A 539 -35.24 -34.73 -3.52
N ILE A 540 -35.66 -34.00 -2.49
CA ILE A 540 -37.02 -33.48 -2.34
C ILE A 540 -37.41 -32.58 -3.50
N ILE A 541 -36.52 -31.65 -3.88
CA ILE A 541 -36.74 -30.71 -4.98
C ILE A 541 -37.00 -31.46 -6.29
N LYS A 542 -36.31 -32.56 -6.53
CA LYS A 542 -36.49 -33.42 -7.72
C LYS A 542 -37.71 -34.32 -7.66
N ASN A 543 -38.12 -34.69 -6.46
CA ASN A 543 -39.19 -35.66 -6.23
C ASN A 543 -40.28 -35.06 -5.31
N PRO A 544 -40.92 -33.95 -5.68
CA PRO A 544 -41.83 -33.22 -4.79
C PRO A 544 -43.06 -34.05 -4.38
N ASP A 545 -43.46 -35.01 -5.18
CA ASP A 545 -44.65 -35.84 -4.92
C ASP A 545 -44.39 -36.95 -3.87
N LYS A 546 -43.14 -37.24 -3.53
CA LYS A 546 -42.77 -38.22 -2.50
C LYS A 546 -42.99 -37.74 -1.08
N LEU A 547 -43.05 -36.41 -0.87
CA LEU A 547 -43.19 -35.78 0.44
C LEU A 547 -44.32 -34.73 0.45
N PRO A 548 -45.57 -35.13 0.21
CA PRO A 548 -46.71 -34.22 0.13
C PRO A 548 -46.93 -33.43 1.44
N GLN A 549 -46.49 -33.98 2.57
CA GLN A 549 -46.60 -33.35 3.91
C GLN A 549 -45.68 -32.11 4.07
N LEU A 550 -44.74 -31.87 3.19
CA LEU A 550 -43.88 -30.70 3.20
C LEU A 550 -44.37 -29.60 2.23
N LYS A 551 -45.49 -29.82 1.56
CA LYS A 551 -46.09 -28.85 0.61
C LYS A 551 -47.07 -27.91 1.33
N ASP A 552 -46.55 -27.18 2.30
CA ASP A 552 -47.26 -26.15 3.08
C ASP A 552 -46.48 -24.80 3.08
N ASP A 553 -46.88 -23.86 3.90
CA ASP A 553 -46.28 -22.53 4.00
C ASP A 553 -45.04 -22.47 4.94
N ASN A 554 -44.54 -23.64 5.42
CA ASN A 554 -43.40 -23.71 6.32
C ASN A 554 -42.04 -23.71 5.58
N TYR A 555 -41.00 -23.33 6.29
CA TYR A 555 -39.60 -23.34 5.83
C TYR A 555 -38.90 -24.57 6.44
N TYR A 556 -38.46 -25.51 5.60
CA TYR A 556 -37.90 -26.81 6.01
C TYR A 556 -36.38 -26.75 5.95
N PHE A 557 -35.72 -26.86 7.12
CA PHE A 557 -34.28 -26.82 7.30
C PHE A 557 -33.65 -28.22 7.28
N PHE A 558 -32.42 -28.31 6.72
CA PHE A 558 -31.65 -29.55 6.57
C PHE A 558 -30.36 -29.46 7.37
N PRO A 559 -30.35 -29.93 8.64
CA PRO A 559 -29.29 -29.67 9.62
C PRO A 559 -28.00 -30.45 9.39
N GLY A 560 -27.99 -31.44 8.48
CA GLY A 560 -26.81 -32.24 8.13
C GLY A 560 -25.80 -31.50 7.25
N SER A 561 -26.09 -30.28 6.82
CA SER A 561 -25.16 -29.48 6.04
C SER A 561 -25.08 -28.07 6.55
N VAL A 562 -23.86 -27.54 6.61
CA VAL A 562 -23.58 -26.11 6.78
C VAL A 562 -22.56 -25.66 5.74
N PHE A 563 -22.64 -24.43 5.29
CA PHE A 563 -21.69 -23.92 4.32
C PHE A 563 -21.36 -22.45 4.54
N ARG A 564 -20.11 -22.14 4.27
CA ARG A 564 -19.58 -20.77 4.30
C ARG A 564 -19.77 -20.13 2.95
N GLY A 565 -20.52 -19.02 2.89
CA GLY A 565 -20.70 -18.24 1.67
C GLY A 565 -19.57 -17.23 1.43
N SER A 566 -19.67 -16.51 0.31
CA SER A 566 -18.70 -15.46 -0.09
C SER A 566 -18.52 -14.34 0.94
N SER A 567 -19.51 -14.13 1.81
CA SER A 567 -19.46 -13.17 2.93
C SER A 567 -18.63 -13.66 4.14
N GLY A 568 -18.05 -14.87 4.07
CA GLY A 568 -17.37 -15.52 5.20
C GLY A 568 -18.29 -16.06 6.29
N ARG A 569 -19.61 -15.87 6.19
CA ARG A 569 -20.61 -16.34 7.16
C ARG A 569 -21.06 -17.76 6.87
N TRP A 570 -21.46 -18.50 7.91
CA TRP A 570 -21.98 -19.85 7.81
C TRP A 570 -23.51 -19.87 7.73
N TYR A 571 -24.04 -20.74 6.87
CA TYR A 571 -25.45 -20.86 6.54
C TYR A 571 -25.89 -22.31 6.65
N VAL A 572 -27.20 -22.50 6.94
CA VAL A 572 -27.89 -23.80 6.87
C VAL A 572 -28.83 -23.75 5.66
N PRO A 573 -28.87 -24.83 4.84
CA PRO A 573 -29.81 -24.92 3.73
C PRO A 573 -31.23 -25.14 4.21
N TYR A 574 -32.17 -24.49 3.54
CA TYR A 574 -33.59 -24.79 3.71
C TYR A 574 -34.33 -24.75 2.39
N SER A 575 -35.57 -25.23 2.38
CA SER A 575 -36.48 -25.21 1.24
C SER A 575 -37.89 -24.86 1.71
N HIS A 576 -38.70 -24.28 0.86
CA HIS A 576 -40.13 -24.11 1.09
C HIS A 576 -40.90 -24.36 -0.21
N TRP A 577 -42.18 -24.75 -0.06
CA TRP A 577 -43.05 -24.96 -1.19
C TRP A 577 -43.55 -23.62 -1.74
N ARG A 578 -43.51 -23.45 -3.08
CA ARG A 578 -43.99 -22.24 -3.73
C ARG A 578 -44.83 -22.60 -4.98
N GLY A 579 -46.08 -22.93 -4.72
CA GLY A 579 -47.08 -23.21 -5.78
C GLY A 579 -46.84 -24.49 -6.58
N ASP A 580 -45.75 -24.56 -7.34
CA ASP A 580 -45.44 -25.62 -8.28
C ASP A 580 -44.16 -26.41 -7.94
N GLY A 581 -43.39 -25.97 -6.94
CA GLY A 581 -42.13 -26.63 -6.59
C GLY A 581 -41.48 -26.12 -5.31
N PHE A 582 -40.51 -26.91 -4.83
CA PHE A 582 -39.64 -26.49 -3.74
C PHE A 582 -38.55 -25.53 -4.24
N VAL A 583 -38.32 -24.46 -3.50
CA VAL A 583 -37.30 -23.46 -3.80
C VAL A 583 -36.12 -23.58 -2.84
N ARG A 584 -34.88 -23.45 -3.36
CA ARG A 584 -33.64 -23.53 -2.61
C ARG A 584 -33.35 -22.20 -1.91
N HIS A 585 -33.07 -22.28 -0.61
CA HIS A 585 -32.67 -21.14 0.19
C HIS A 585 -31.59 -21.49 1.20
N ILE A 586 -31.05 -20.44 1.85
CA ILE A 586 -30.05 -20.54 2.91
C ILE A 586 -30.36 -19.51 3.99
N LEU A 587 -30.08 -19.85 5.25
CA LEU A 587 -30.23 -18.92 6.37
C LEU A 587 -28.94 -18.90 7.21
N TRP A 588 -28.50 -17.70 7.57
CA TRP A 588 -27.30 -17.52 8.40
C TRP A 588 -27.51 -18.06 9.81
N LEU A 589 -26.51 -18.73 10.38
CA LEU A 589 -26.55 -19.34 11.73
C LEU A 589 -26.89 -18.37 12.88
N GLY A 590 -26.58 -17.09 12.73
CA GLY A 590 -26.92 -16.06 13.72
C GLY A 590 -28.30 -15.40 13.52
N TYR A 591 -29.12 -15.90 12.59
CA TYR A 591 -30.48 -15.39 12.36
C TYR A 591 -31.47 -16.06 13.32
N ASP A 592 -32.54 -15.31 13.70
CA ASP A 592 -33.50 -15.80 14.67
C ASP A 592 -34.48 -16.82 14.05
N TRP A 593 -34.75 -17.90 14.79
CA TRP A 593 -35.71 -18.91 14.45
C TRP A 593 -37.14 -18.36 14.56
N SER A 594 -37.99 -18.62 13.57
CA SER A 594 -39.40 -18.18 13.56
C SER A 594 -40.39 -19.35 13.69
N SER A 595 -41.65 -19.01 13.99
CA SER A 595 -42.72 -19.99 14.24
C SER A 595 -43.09 -20.83 13.02
N ASP A 596 -42.73 -20.42 11.82
CA ASP A 596 -42.95 -21.09 10.53
C ASP A 596 -41.73 -21.94 10.09
N CYS A 597 -40.62 -21.91 10.83
CA CYS A 597 -39.48 -22.75 10.60
C CYS A 597 -39.68 -24.18 11.11
N ARG A 598 -39.28 -25.16 10.33
CA ARG A 598 -39.31 -26.61 10.64
C ARG A 598 -37.97 -27.21 10.32
N LEU A 599 -37.59 -28.22 11.06
CA LEU A 599 -36.34 -28.92 10.84
C LEU A 599 -36.63 -30.37 10.50
N VAL A 600 -35.97 -30.89 9.45
CA VAL A 600 -36.18 -32.25 8.94
C VAL A 600 -35.11 -33.18 9.51
N LEU A 601 -35.52 -34.30 10.04
CA LEU A 601 -34.68 -35.43 10.45
C LEU A 601 -35.11 -36.68 9.72
N LEU A 602 -34.23 -37.69 9.60
CA LEU A 602 -34.52 -38.98 8.99
C LEU A 602 -34.43 -40.10 10.02
N GLU A 603 -35.43 -40.99 10.04
CA GLU A 603 -35.32 -42.25 10.75
C GLU A 603 -34.25 -43.09 10.05
N ALA A 604 -33.28 -43.59 10.85
CA ALA A 604 -32.16 -44.40 10.35
C ALA A 604 -32.63 -45.76 9.84
#